data_090f45189167f3673d26dc2e6cffae38
#
_entry.id   090f45189167f3673d26dc2e6cffae38
#
_cell.length_a   1.000
_cell.length_b   1.000
_cell.length_c   1.000
_cell.angle_alpha   90.00
_cell.angle_beta   90.00
_cell.angle_gamma   90.00
#
_symmetry.space_group_name_H-M   'P 1'
#
loop_
_entity.id
_entity.type
_entity.pdbx_description
1 polymer ?
#
loop_
_entity_poly.entity_id
_entity_poly.type
_entity_poly.pdbx_seq_one_letter_code
_entity_poly.pdbx_strand_id
1 'polypeptide(L)'
;MAGIGAPSSSSPSGGGRGPAHPPKGPAPPPKSPSPLARSSPGGGGGRSNVASIFSSAAAASSSSSCSSSSSSSYGRRGPEPTPRPRRPSPAAAHPARGRPPSAAPPPPGLARRPPAATAAVTAAMNEEYDVIVLGTGLTECILSGIMSVNGKKVLHMDRNAYYGGESASITPLEDLYKRFHLPGTIPESMGRGRDWNVDLIPKFLMACGQLVKMLLYTEVTRYLDFKVIEGSFVYKGGKIYKVPSTEAEALASSLMGLFEKRRFRKFLVYVANFDENDSRTFEGVDPKKTTMRDVYKKFDLGQDVIDFTGHALALYRTDDYLDQPCQETINRIKLYSESLARYGKSPYLYPLYGLGELPQGFARLSAIYGGTYMLNKPIEEIVVENGKVVGVKSEGEIARCKQLICDPSYVSDRVKKVGKVVRVICIMNHPIKNTNDANSCQIIIPQNQVNRKSDIYVCMISSAHNVAAQGKYIAIVSTTVETNEPEKEIKPAMDLLEPIEQKFVSVSDLYSPTDLGRESQIFISRTYDATTHFETTCDDIKDIYKRMMGSEFDFEEMKRKKNDIYGEDEQQ
;
A
#
# COMPACT_ATOMS: atom_id res chain seq x y z
N MET A 1 24.55 33.62 -53.73
CA MET A 1 24.25 35.01 -54.04
C MET A 1 23.65 35.60 -52.81
N ALA A 2 24.40 36.31 -52.02
CA ALA A 2 24.57 37.78 -51.94
C ALA A 2 23.30 38.40 -51.33
N GLY A 3 23.27 39.18 -50.31
CA GLY A 3 24.23 39.94 -49.52
C GLY A 3 23.45 40.70 -48.45
N ILE A 4 24.02 40.83 -47.27
CA ILE A 4 24.68 42.04 -46.72
C ILE A 4 23.70 43.19 -46.36
N GLY A 5 23.72 43.62 -45.07
CA GLY A 5 23.38 44.97 -44.69
C GLY A 5 22.98 45.23 -43.25
N ALA A 6 23.92 45.42 -42.35
CA ALA A 6 23.80 46.36 -41.23
C ALA A 6 24.51 47.67 -41.71
N PRO A 7 24.46 48.88 -41.07
CA PRO A 7 24.65 49.14 -39.64
C PRO A 7 23.99 50.43 -39.03
N SER A 8 24.24 50.61 -37.74
CA SER A 8 24.62 51.84 -36.97
C SER A 8 23.54 52.87 -36.61
N SER A 9 23.41 53.14 -35.37
CA SER A 9 23.98 54.13 -34.42
C SER A 9 23.10 55.38 -34.19
N SER A 10 22.83 55.74 -32.98
CA SER A 10 23.28 56.91 -32.23
C SER A 10 22.30 57.35 -31.13
N SER A 11 22.84 57.51 -29.93
CA SER A 11 22.30 58.38 -28.87
C SER A 11 22.57 59.85 -29.22
N PRO A 12 22.03 60.92 -28.56
CA PRO A 12 22.21 61.18 -27.12
C PRO A 12 21.15 62.06 -26.40
N SER A 13 21.28 62.03 -25.05
CA SER A 13 21.21 63.15 -24.07
C SER A 13 20.00 64.06 -23.87
N GLY A 14 19.74 64.32 -22.58
CA GLY A 14 19.02 65.49 -22.00
C GLY A 14 18.18 65.05 -20.81
N GLY A 15 18.44 65.25 -19.58
CA GLY A 15 18.83 66.42 -18.81
C GLY A 15 17.56 67.03 -18.17
N GLY A 16 17.25 66.73 -16.88
CA GLY A 16 16.15 67.38 -16.18
C GLY A 16 16.17 67.14 -14.67
N ARG A 17 16.72 68.08 -13.92
CA ARG A 17 16.69 68.13 -12.45
C ARG A 17 15.31 68.66 -11.96
N GLY A 18 14.79 68.18 -10.85
CA GLY A 18 13.68 68.74 -10.08
C GLY A 18 13.68 68.26 -8.63
N PRO A 19 13.05 68.92 -7.65
CA PRO A 19 13.79 69.37 -6.43
C PRO A 19 13.56 68.53 -5.18
N ALA A 20 14.42 68.76 -4.18
CA ALA A 20 14.56 68.10 -2.90
C ALA A 20 13.38 68.32 -1.94
N HIS A 21 13.01 67.32 -1.12
CA HIS A 21 12.17 67.43 0.06
C HIS A 21 13.02 67.59 1.35
N PRO A 22 12.48 68.34 2.34
CA PRO A 22 13.17 68.59 3.61
C PRO A 22 12.99 67.42 4.64
N PRO A 23 13.80 67.36 5.71
CA PRO A 23 13.87 66.25 6.62
C PRO A 23 12.79 66.29 7.70
N LYS A 24 12.32 65.09 8.12
CA LYS A 24 11.39 64.91 9.24
C LYS A 24 12.15 64.85 10.58
N GLY A 25 11.62 65.57 11.58
CA GLY A 25 12.12 65.62 12.92
C GLY A 25 11.72 64.38 13.77
N PRO A 26 12.27 64.28 15.00
CA PRO A 26 12.24 63.03 15.81
C PRO A 26 10.94 62.79 16.58
N ALA A 27 10.65 61.50 16.84
CA ALA A 27 9.48 61.00 17.54
C ALA A 27 9.58 61.18 19.08
N PRO A 28 8.45 61.32 19.81
CA PRO A 28 8.43 61.43 21.27
C PRO A 28 8.47 60.06 21.98
N PRO A 29 8.87 60.00 23.28
CA PRO A 29 9.14 58.78 24.04
C PRO A 29 7.85 58.15 24.64
N PRO A 30 7.88 56.90 25.12
CA PRO A 30 6.73 56.13 25.58
C PRO A 30 6.33 56.49 27.03
N LYS A 31 5.04 56.44 27.31
CA LYS A 31 4.48 56.62 28.68
C LYS A 31 4.39 55.27 29.42
N SER A 32 4.77 55.26 30.67
CA SER A 32 4.73 54.17 31.65
C SER A 32 3.31 54.01 32.29
N PRO A 33 3.04 52.85 32.95
CA PRO A 33 1.69 52.44 33.36
C PRO A 33 1.33 52.84 34.79
N SER A 34 0.03 52.88 35.08
CA SER A 34 -0.50 52.90 36.47
C SER A 34 -1.81 52.10 36.60
N PRO A 35 -2.24 51.67 37.80
CA PRO A 35 -2.78 50.35 38.04
C PRO A 35 -4.26 50.30 38.54
N LEU A 36 -4.77 49.04 38.59
CA LEU A 36 -5.87 48.53 39.42
C LEU A 36 -7.34 48.97 39.17
N ALA A 37 -8.15 47.99 38.73
CA ALA A 37 -9.45 47.73 39.38
C ALA A 37 -9.90 46.28 39.13
N ARG A 38 -10.24 45.58 40.22
CA ARG A 38 -10.84 44.23 40.26
C ARG A 38 -12.31 44.28 39.86
N SER A 39 -12.77 43.29 39.11
CA SER A 39 -14.08 42.62 39.29
C SER A 39 -14.17 41.36 38.44
N SER A 40 -14.50 40.21 39.01
CA SER A 40 -14.97 38.95 38.42
C SER A 40 -16.50 38.90 38.53
N PRO A 41 -17.24 37.89 37.99
CA PRO A 41 -16.94 36.85 37.04
C PRO A 41 -18.07 36.70 35.97
N GLY A 42 -17.81 35.87 34.96
CA GLY A 42 -18.92 35.23 34.20
C GLY A 42 -18.65 35.08 32.71
N GLY A 43 -18.70 33.85 32.20
CA GLY A 43 -18.91 33.57 30.79
C GLY A 43 -17.86 32.69 30.15
N GLY A 44 -18.18 31.41 30.03
CA GLY A 44 -17.34 30.39 29.40
C GLY A 44 -17.10 30.68 27.93
N GLY A 45 -15.84 30.61 27.54
CA GLY A 45 -15.35 30.57 26.16
C GLY A 45 -14.56 29.28 25.95
N GLY A 46 -15.18 28.33 25.26
CA GLY A 46 -14.60 27.03 24.99
C GLY A 46 -13.27 27.13 24.22
N ARG A 47 -12.21 26.65 24.80
CA ARG A 47 -10.97 26.36 24.12
C ARG A 47 -11.20 25.11 23.25
N SER A 48 -11.43 25.28 21.95
CA SER A 48 -11.38 24.17 21.01
C SER A 48 -9.93 23.73 20.81
N ASN A 49 -9.58 22.61 21.39
CA ASN A 49 -8.27 21.98 21.21
C ASN A 49 -8.15 21.39 19.79
N VAL A 50 -7.10 21.74 19.06
CA VAL A 50 -6.80 21.23 17.71
C VAL A 50 -6.48 19.73 17.73
N ALA A 51 -6.11 19.15 18.88
CA ALA A 51 -6.08 17.70 19.09
C ALA A 51 -7.44 17.02 18.81
N SER A 52 -8.55 17.76 18.91
CA SER A 52 -9.87 17.25 18.57
C SER A 52 -10.11 17.11 17.06
N ILE A 53 -9.34 17.77 16.20
CA ILE A 53 -9.50 17.67 14.74
C ILE A 53 -9.06 16.29 14.25
N PHE A 54 -7.99 15.74 14.81
CA PHE A 54 -7.57 14.36 14.56
C PHE A 54 -8.30 13.32 15.43
N SER A 55 -8.91 13.74 16.56
CA SER A 55 -9.68 12.86 17.46
C SER A 55 -11.18 12.81 17.17
N SER A 56 -11.79 13.86 16.62
CA SER A 56 -13.26 13.87 16.39
C SER A 56 -13.69 13.06 15.19
N ALA A 57 -12.82 12.81 14.22
CA ALA A 57 -13.11 11.84 13.16
C ALA A 57 -13.26 10.40 13.69
N ALA A 58 -12.59 10.08 14.81
CA ALA A 58 -12.72 8.78 15.49
C ALA A 58 -14.02 8.66 16.33
N ALA A 59 -14.64 9.78 16.71
CA ALA A 59 -15.84 9.78 17.56
C ALA A 59 -17.16 9.71 16.77
N ALA A 60 -17.13 10.06 15.48
CA ALA A 60 -18.34 10.04 14.64
C ALA A 60 -18.67 8.64 14.09
N SER A 61 -17.74 7.68 14.17
CA SER A 61 -17.93 6.29 13.70
C SER A 61 -18.13 5.26 14.82
N SER A 62 -18.23 5.69 16.10
CA SER A 62 -18.38 4.78 17.25
C SER A 62 -19.72 4.93 17.97
N SER A 63 -20.85 4.90 17.25
CA SER A 63 -22.16 4.63 17.84
C SER A 63 -22.66 3.24 17.45
N SER A 64 -21.92 2.22 17.86
CA SER A 64 -22.47 0.88 18.11
C SER A 64 -21.58 0.18 19.13
N SER A 65 -22.10 0.21 20.34
CA SER A 65 -21.90 -0.62 21.53
C SER A 65 -20.92 -1.81 21.46
N CYS A 66 -19.94 -1.80 22.39
CA CYS A 66 -19.69 -2.97 23.23
C CYS A 66 -19.06 -2.53 24.56
N SER A 67 -19.85 -2.65 25.61
CA SER A 67 -19.43 -2.61 27.00
C SER A 67 -18.86 -3.97 27.41
N SER A 68 -17.67 -4.01 27.96
CA SER A 68 -17.23 -5.09 28.81
C SER A 68 -16.37 -4.56 29.94
N SER A 69 -16.94 -4.66 31.12
CA SER A 69 -16.32 -4.44 32.42
C SER A 69 -15.40 -5.61 32.78
N SER A 70 -14.19 -5.31 33.25
CA SER A 70 -13.44 -6.23 34.07
C SER A 70 -12.70 -5.50 35.17
N SER A 71 -13.08 -5.87 36.40
CA SER A 71 -12.52 -5.44 37.67
C SER A 71 -11.16 -6.10 37.95
N SER A 72 -10.23 -5.27 38.42
CA SER A 72 -8.94 -5.68 38.93
C SER A 72 -9.00 -6.08 40.39
N SER A 73 -8.32 -7.14 40.78
CA SER A 73 -7.92 -7.39 42.17
C SER A 73 -6.42 -7.70 42.25
N TYR A 74 -5.74 -6.92 43.07
CA TYR A 74 -4.34 -7.08 43.46
C TYR A 74 -4.12 -8.32 44.35
N GLY A 75 -3.07 -9.10 44.06
CA GLY A 75 -2.53 -10.12 44.95
C GLY A 75 -1.01 -10.19 44.83
N ARG A 76 -0.30 -9.68 45.86
CA ARG A 76 1.15 -9.85 46.04
C ARG A 76 1.48 -11.29 46.37
N ARG A 77 2.45 -11.93 45.74
CA ARG A 77 3.30 -12.98 46.31
C ARG A 77 4.74 -12.91 45.80
N GLY A 78 5.66 -13.25 46.71
CA GLY A 78 7.10 -13.09 46.59
C GLY A 78 7.80 -14.21 45.79
N PRO A 79 9.18 -14.20 45.76
CA PRO A 79 9.95 -14.89 44.71
C PRO A 79 10.15 -16.38 44.95
N GLU A 80 10.03 -17.17 43.92
CA GLU A 80 10.37 -18.59 43.89
C GLU A 80 11.80 -18.84 43.37
N PRO A 81 12.44 -19.94 43.80
CA PRO A 81 13.88 -20.15 43.60
C PRO A 81 14.20 -20.89 42.29
N THR A 82 15.39 -20.57 41.76
CA THR A 82 16.02 -21.15 40.56
C THR A 82 16.24 -22.65 40.61
N PRO A 83 15.99 -23.44 39.55
CA PRO A 83 16.37 -24.85 39.46
C PRO A 83 17.83 -25.06 39.04
N ARG A 84 18.50 -25.97 39.72
CA ARG A 84 19.85 -26.45 39.45
C ARG A 84 19.94 -27.27 38.14
N PRO A 85 21.11 -27.33 37.48
CA PRO A 85 21.32 -28.10 36.25
C PRO A 85 21.43 -29.60 36.52
N ARG A 86 20.78 -30.40 35.70
CA ARG A 86 20.90 -31.89 35.70
C ARG A 86 22.14 -32.33 34.91
N ARG A 87 22.85 -33.30 35.50
CA ARG A 87 23.99 -34.04 34.89
C ARG A 87 23.50 -34.92 33.71
N PRO A 88 24.35 -35.13 32.69
CA PRO A 88 24.05 -36.06 31.61
C PRO A 88 24.29 -37.53 32.03
N SER A 89 23.40 -38.40 31.61
CA SER A 89 23.54 -39.88 31.73
C SER A 89 24.20 -40.47 30.46
N PRO A 90 24.87 -41.63 30.57
CA PRO A 90 25.76 -42.12 29.53
C PRO A 90 25.04 -42.85 28.40
N ALA A 91 25.69 -42.79 27.20
CA ALA A 91 25.24 -43.37 25.95
C ALA A 91 25.16 -44.91 26.01
N ALA A 92 24.01 -45.45 25.59
CA ALA A 92 23.83 -46.87 25.31
C ALA A 92 24.17 -47.14 23.83
N ALA A 93 25.08 -48.11 23.61
CA ALA A 93 25.50 -48.57 22.29
C ALA A 93 24.35 -49.34 21.60
N HIS A 94 24.06 -48.99 20.35
CA HIS A 94 23.17 -49.77 19.48
C HIS A 94 24.00 -50.82 18.69
N PRO A 95 23.50 -52.06 18.57
CA PRO A 95 24.13 -53.08 17.72
C PRO A 95 23.77 -52.86 16.24
N ALA A 96 24.73 -53.17 15.39
CA ALA A 96 24.65 -53.12 13.93
C ALA A 96 23.51 -54.00 13.39
N ARG A 97 22.56 -53.40 12.66
CA ARG A 97 21.56 -54.15 11.89
C ARG A 97 22.10 -54.54 10.53
N GLY A 98 22.03 -55.84 10.24
CA GLY A 98 22.40 -56.46 8.98
C GLY A 98 21.47 -55.98 7.83
N ARG A 99 22.06 -55.98 6.62
CA ARG A 99 21.40 -55.71 5.35
C ARG A 99 20.22 -56.67 5.13
N PRO A 100 19.03 -56.21 4.70
CA PRO A 100 17.95 -57.11 4.29
C PRO A 100 18.26 -57.72 2.90
N PRO A 101 17.77 -58.93 2.61
CA PRO A 101 17.99 -59.60 1.33
C PRO A 101 17.22 -58.91 0.19
N SER A 102 17.82 -58.94 -1.00
CA SER A 102 17.28 -58.45 -2.27
C SER A 102 15.87 -58.98 -2.53
N ALA A 103 14.89 -58.11 -2.70
CA ALA A 103 13.53 -58.47 -3.06
C ALA A 103 13.46 -58.92 -4.54
N ALA A 104 12.77 -60.03 -4.77
CA ALA A 104 12.47 -60.57 -6.11
C ALA A 104 11.66 -59.57 -6.95
N PRO A 105 11.78 -59.59 -8.30
CA PRO A 105 11.01 -58.70 -9.17
C PRO A 105 9.51 -59.03 -9.12
N PRO A 106 8.64 -58.01 -9.15
CA PRO A 106 7.18 -58.23 -9.13
C PRO A 106 6.67 -58.83 -10.44
N PRO A 107 5.57 -59.59 -10.42
CA PRO A 107 4.99 -60.21 -11.61
C PRO A 107 4.45 -59.14 -12.58
N PRO A 108 4.55 -59.39 -13.89
CA PRO A 108 4.01 -58.45 -14.90
C PRO A 108 2.47 -58.49 -14.91
N GLY A 109 1.83 -57.35 -14.71
CA GLY A 109 0.41 -57.21 -15.02
C GLY A 109 -0.51 -56.47 -14.03
N LEU A 110 0.00 -55.70 -13.07
CA LEU A 110 -0.84 -54.76 -12.31
C LEU A 110 -0.43 -53.33 -12.63
N ALA A 111 -1.28 -52.65 -13.40
CA ALA A 111 -1.17 -51.21 -13.59
C ALA A 111 -1.05 -50.55 -12.22
N ARG A 112 0.06 -49.86 -11.96
CA ARG A 112 0.26 -49.08 -10.73
C ARG A 112 -0.90 -48.08 -10.60
N ARG A 113 -1.73 -48.22 -9.58
CA ARG A 113 -2.64 -47.16 -9.19
C ARG A 113 -1.80 -45.89 -8.97
N PRO A 114 -2.19 -44.76 -9.57
CA PRO A 114 -1.49 -43.50 -9.34
C PRO A 114 -1.51 -43.20 -7.83
N PRO A 115 -0.46 -42.56 -7.28
CA PRO A 115 -0.46 -42.16 -5.88
C PRO A 115 -1.69 -41.32 -5.59
N ALA A 116 -2.24 -41.42 -4.38
CA ALA A 116 -3.52 -40.80 -4.01
C ALA A 116 -3.59 -39.28 -4.34
N ALA A 117 -2.46 -38.57 -4.28
CA ALA A 117 -2.37 -37.16 -4.66
C ALA A 117 -2.63 -36.94 -6.16
N THR A 118 -2.10 -37.78 -7.04
CA THR A 118 -2.35 -37.68 -8.49
C THR A 118 -3.81 -37.97 -8.81
N ALA A 119 -4.42 -38.95 -8.18
CA ALA A 119 -5.85 -39.26 -8.37
C ALA A 119 -6.77 -38.10 -7.92
N ALA A 120 -6.43 -37.42 -6.82
CA ALA A 120 -7.18 -36.26 -6.34
C ALA A 120 -7.05 -35.04 -7.28
N VAL A 121 -5.86 -34.81 -7.83
CA VAL A 121 -5.63 -33.72 -8.81
C VAL A 121 -6.41 -33.99 -10.11
N THR A 122 -6.35 -35.21 -10.65
CA THR A 122 -7.13 -35.61 -11.83
C THR A 122 -8.63 -35.50 -11.58
N ALA A 123 -9.11 -35.88 -10.40
CA ALA A 123 -10.52 -35.73 -10.04
C ALA A 123 -10.96 -34.26 -10.05
N ALA A 124 -10.15 -33.36 -9.46
CA ALA A 124 -10.45 -31.93 -9.43
C ALA A 124 -10.41 -31.27 -10.83
N MET A 125 -9.54 -31.72 -11.75
CA MET A 125 -9.50 -31.20 -13.13
C MET A 125 -10.73 -31.61 -13.95
N ASN A 126 -11.43 -32.68 -13.59
CA ASN A 126 -12.61 -33.17 -14.30
C ASN A 126 -13.94 -32.62 -13.73
N GLU A 127 -13.87 -31.66 -12.84
CA GLU A 127 -15.06 -31.02 -12.25
C GLU A 127 -15.43 -29.72 -12.97
N GLU A 128 -16.70 -29.30 -12.82
CA GLU A 128 -17.18 -28.01 -13.26
C GLU A 128 -17.13 -27.00 -12.11
N TYR A 129 -16.60 -25.82 -12.38
CA TYR A 129 -16.44 -24.70 -11.45
C TYR A 129 -17.29 -23.50 -11.85
N ASP A 130 -17.73 -22.71 -10.88
CA ASP A 130 -18.32 -21.42 -11.16
C ASP A 130 -17.24 -20.43 -11.61
N VAL A 131 -16.08 -20.45 -10.94
CA VAL A 131 -14.96 -19.54 -11.23
C VAL A 131 -13.64 -20.32 -11.23
N ILE A 132 -12.84 -20.15 -12.28
CA ILE A 132 -11.41 -20.49 -12.25
C ILE A 132 -10.61 -19.21 -12.09
N VAL A 133 -9.57 -19.24 -11.26
CA VAL A 133 -8.64 -18.11 -11.02
C VAL A 133 -7.25 -18.55 -11.41
N LEU A 134 -6.56 -17.77 -12.26
CA LEU A 134 -5.19 -18.02 -12.69
C LEU A 134 -4.25 -16.94 -12.18
N GLY A 135 -3.20 -17.37 -11.47
CA GLY A 135 -2.23 -16.50 -10.80
C GLY A 135 -2.57 -16.27 -9.33
N THR A 136 -1.55 -16.23 -8.48
CA THR A 136 -1.69 -16.06 -7.03
C THR A 136 -1.27 -14.68 -6.56
N GLY A 137 -1.43 -13.65 -7.41
CA GLY A 137 -1.33 -12.25 -7.01
C GLY A 137 -2.39 -11.89 -5.95
N LEU A 138 -2.18 -10.79 -5.24
CA LEU A 138 -3.09 -10.40 -4.16
C LEU A 138 -4.52 -10.15 -4.68
N THR A 139 -4.67 -9.51 -5.84
CA THR A 139 -5.97 -9.27 -6.50
C THR A 139 -6.72 -10.58 -6.73
N GLU A 140 -6.04 -11.57 -7.32
CA GLU A 140 -6.58 -12.88 -7.63
C GLU A 140 -6.98 -13.64 -6.36
N CYS A 141 -6.10 -13.63 -5.35
CA CYS A 141 -6.38 -14.31 -4.08
C CYS A 141 -7.53 -13.68 -3.29
N ILE A 142 -7.65 -12.34 -3.29
CA ILE A 142 -8.79 -11.66 -2.66
C ILE A 142 -10.09 -12.04 -3.36
N LEU A 143 -10.14 -11.94 -4.69
CA LEU A 143 -11.33 -12.29 -5.46
C LEU A 143 -11.71 -13.76 -5.28
N SER A 144 -10.73 -14.67 -5.33
CA SER A 144 -10.93 -16.10 -5.03
C SER A 144 -11.56 -16.33 -3.66
N GLY A 145 -11.03 -15.67 -2.62
CA GLY A 145 -11.56 -15.76 -1.26
C GLY A 145 -13.00 -15.25 -1.17
N ILE A 146 -13.29 -14.08 -1.75
CA ILE A 146 -14.63 -13.47 -1.77
C ILE A 146 -15.62 -14.36 -2.54
N MET A 147 -15.23 -14.89 -3.71
CA MET A 147 -16.10 -15.78 -4.49
C MET A 147 -16.42 -17.08 -3.73
N SER A 148 -15.44 -17.65 -3.01
CA SER A 148 -15.66 -18.83 -2.17
C SER A 148 -16.62 -18.53 -1.02
N VAL A 149 -16.46 -17.40 -0.31
CA VAL A 149 -17.40 -16.96 0.73
C VAL A 149 -18.82 -16.75 0.17
N ASN A 150 -18.92 -16.29 -1.09
CA ASN A 150 -20.21 -16.15 -1.78
C ASN A 150 -20.79 -17.49 -2.28
N GLY A 151 -20.24 -18.62 -1.84
CA GLY A 151 -20.75 -19.96 -2.18
C GLY A 151 -20.44 -20.40 -3.60
N LYS A 152 -19.52 -19.72 -4.31
CA LYS A 152 -19.07 -20.14 -5.63
C LYS A 152 -18.08 -21.28 -5.50
N LYS A 153 -18.18 -22.26 -6.38
CA LYS A 153 -17.19 -23.33 -6.49
C LYS A 153 -15.97 -22.79 -7.25
N VAL A 154 -14.84 -22.62 -6.55
CA VAL A 154 -13.64 -21.96 -7.07
C VAL A 154 -12.50 -22.96 -7.24
N LEU A 155 -11.87 -22.97 -8.42
CA LEU A 155 -10.57 -23.56 -8.66
C LEU A 155 -9.54 -22.45 -8.87
N HIS A 156 -8.47 -22.44 -8.08
CA HIS A 156 -7.39 -21.46 -8.19
C HIS A 156 -6.09 -22.14 -8.59
N MET A 157 -5.51 -21.73 -9.70
CA MET A 157 -4.33 -22.36 -10.29
C MET A 157 -3.20 -21.34 -10.48
N ASP A 158 -1.96 -21.75 -10.25
CA ASP A 158 -0.78 -20.97 -10.60
C ASP A 158 0.29 -21.85 -11.23
N ARG A 159 0.95 -21.35 -12.27
CA ARG A 159 2.10 -22.00 -12.90
C ARG A 159 3.34 -22.02 -11.99
N ASN A 160 3.40 -21.09 -11.02
CA ASN A 160 4.48 -21.02 -10.03
C ASN A 160 4.22 -21.95 -8.84
N ALA A 161 5.31 -22.37 -8.18
CA ALA A 161 5.25 -23.13 -6.93
C ALA A 161 5.14 -22.25 -5.69
N TYR A 162 5.00 -20.93 -5.84
CA TYR A 162 4.94 -19.93 -4.77
C TYR A 162 3.84 -18.91 -5.03
N TYR A 163 3.39 -18.25 -3.96
CA TYR A 163 2.36 -17.21 -4.02
C TYR A 163 2.91 -15.85 -4.43
N GLY A 164 2.05 -15.02 -5.02
CA GLY A 164 2.31 -13.61 -5.29
C GLY A 164 2.77 -13.28 -6.71
N GLY A 165 3.22 -14.25 -7.51
CA GLY A 165 3.65 -14.01 -8.88
C GLY A 165 4.70 -12.90 -9.00
N GLU A 166 4.38 -11.82 -9.71
CA GLU A 166 5.28 -10.65 -9.86
C GLU A 166 5.43 -9.83 -8.57
N SER A 167 4.47 -9.88 -7.66
CA SER A 167 4.50 -9.21 -6.37
C SER A 167 4.94 -10.11 -5.22
N ALA A 168 5.57 -11.24 -5.53
CA ALA A 168 6.01 -12.21 -4.54
C ALA A 168 6.99 -11.63 -3.52
N SER A 169 6.97 -12.20 -2.31
CA SER A 169 8.03 -12.04 -1.32
C SER A 169 9.07 -13.11 -1.54
N ILE A 170 10.32 -12.74 -1.73
CA ILE A 170 11.43 -13.66 -2.07
C ILE A 170 12.24 -13.99 -0.84
N THR A 171 12.33 -15.28 -0.55
CA THR A 171 13.17 -15.86 0.50
C THR A 171 13.72 -17.21 -0.01
N PRO A 172 14.99 -17.57 0.27
CA PRO A 172 16.03 -16.77 0.90
C PRO A 172 16.64 -15.70 -0.02
N LEU A 173 17.55 -14.88 0.51
CA LEU A 173 18.22 -13.80 -0.26
C LEU A 173 18.93 -14.31 -1.51
N GLU A 174 19.45 -15.53 -1.48
CA GLU A 174 20.09 -16.23 -2.60
C GLU A 174 19.15 -16.32 -3.82
N ASP A 175 17.86 -16.50 -3.60
CA ASP A 175 16.89 -16.58 -4.69
C ASP A 175 16.58 -15.20 -5.28
N LEU A 176 16.69 -14.12 -4.49
CA LEU A 176 16.65 -12.76 -5.01
C LEU A 176 17.84 -12.49 -5.95
N TYR A 177 19.07 -12.84 -5.56
CA TYR A 177 20.26 -12.71 -6.41
C TYR A 177 20.11 -13.51 -7.72
N LYS A 178 19.62 -14.75 -7.64
CA LYS A 178 19.33 -15.59 -8.83
C LYS A 178 18.30 -14.93 -9.74
N ARG A 179 17.20 -14.40 -9.19
CA ARG A 179 16.14 -13.75 -9.96
C ARG A 179 16.65 -12.55 -10.76
N PHE A 180 17.58 -11.80 -10.18
CA PHE A 180 18.20 -10.64 -10.83
C PHE A 180 19.49 -10.98 -11.58
N HIS A 181 19.80 -12.25 -11.76
CA HIS A 181 20.99 -12.75 -12.48
C HIS A 181 22.31 -12.14 -12.00
N LEU A 182 22.40 -11.81 -10.72
CA LEU A 182 23.62 -11.27 -10.13
C LEU A 182 24.61 -12.40 -9.85
N PRO A 183 25.84 -12.32 -10.42
CA PRO A 183 26.88 -13.32 -10.17
C PRO A 183 27.52 -13.13 -8.79
N GLY A 184 27.98 -14.22 -8.21
CA GLY A 184 28.83 -14.21 -7.02
C GLY A 184 28.17 -14.75 -5.76
N THR A 185 28.97 -14.82 -4.71
CA THR A 185 28.52 -15.17 -3.36
C THR A 185 27.97 -13.94 -2.66
N ILE A 186 26.91 -14.12 -1.90
CA ILE A 186 26.34 -13.05 -1.08
C ILE A 186 27.40 -12.62 -0.04
N PRO A 187 27.66 -11.31 0.13
CA PRO A 187 28.60 -10.83 1.13
C PRO A 187 28.21 -11.30 2.54
N GLU A 188 29.18 -11.67 3.36
CA GLU A 188 28.94 -12.06 4.77
C GLU A 188 28.24 -10.96 5.58
N SER A 189 28.43 -9.68 5.21
CA SER A 189 27.74 -8.53 5.81
C SER A 189 26.22 -8.58 5.70
N MET A 190 25.68 -9.36 4.76
CA MET A 190 24.23 -9.57 4.58
C MET A 190 23.64 -10.57 5.59
N GLY A 191 24.47 -11.27 6.38
CA GLY A 191 23.99 -12.29 7.32
C GLY A 191 23.48 -13.54 6.61
N ARG A 192 22.50 -14.22 7.22
CA ARG A 192 21.97 -15.47 6.66
C ARG A 192 20.85 -15.18 5.66
N GLY A 193 20.87 -15.80 4.49
CA GLY A 193 19.85 -15.60 3.45
C GLY A 193 18.41 -15.85 3.93
N ARG A 194 18.22 -16.80 4.84
CA ARG A 194 16.88 -17.11 5.43
C ARG A 194 16.31 -16.03 6.37
N ASP A 195 17.12 -15.05 6.76
CA ASP A 195 16.67 -13.93 7.60
C ASP A 195 16.06 -12.79 6.73
N TRP A 196 15.98 -13.02 5.41
CA TRP A 196 15.43 -12.09 4.44
C TRP A 196 14.14 -12.61 3.84
N ASN A 197 13.17 -11.68 3.70
CA ASN A 197 11.95 -11.90 2.96
C ASN A 197 11.62 -10.61 2.19
N VAL A 198 12.08 -10.51 0.95
CA VAL A 198 12.11 -9.27 0.18
C VAL A 198 10.91 -9.20 -0.75
N ASP A 199 10.03 -8.25 -0.51
CA ASP A 199 8.89 -7.98 -1.39
C ASP A 199 9.34 -7.30 -2.68
N LEU A 200 8.92 -7.84 -3.82
CA LEU A 200 9.27 -7.28 -5.13
C LEU A 200 8.49 -6.01 -5.46
N ILE A 201 7.27 -5.90 -4.97
CA ILE A 201 6.37 -4.75 -5.16
C ILE A 201 5.76 -4.36 -3.81
N PRO A 202 6.51 -3.71 -2.92
CA PRO A 202 6.00 -3.32 -1.63
C PRO A 202 4.96 -2.22 -1.75
N LYS A 203 3.87 -2.40 -1.03
CA LYS A 203 2.79 -1.42 -0.87
C LYS A 203 2.32 -1.41 0.58
N PHE A 204 2.03 -0.24 1.09
CA PHE A 204 1.49 -0.06 2.44
C PHE A 204 -0.03 -0.16 2.45
N LEU A 205 -0.58 -0.64 3.56
CA LEU A 205 -2.00 -0.62 3.82
C LEU A 205 -2.36 0.68 4.54
N MET A 206 -3.34 1.41 4.07
CA MET A 206 -3.91 2.52 4.87
C MET A 206 -4.74 1.96 6.02
N ALA A 207 -4.54 2.48 7.23
CA ALA A 207 -5.12 1.91 8.45
C ALA A 207 -6.67 1.91 8.48
N CYS A 208 -7.32 2.83 7.76
CA CYS A 208 -8.76 2.87 7.52
C CYS A 208 -9.12 2.59 6.05
N GLY A 209 -8.14 2.12 5.25
CA GLY A 209 -8.27 1.90 3.80
C GLY A 209 -9.10 0.68 3.43
N GLN A 210 -9.34 0.54 2.14
CA GLN A 210 -10.20 -0.51 1.60
C GLN A 210 -9.67 -1.91 1.88
N LEU A 211 -8.35 -2.12 1.75
CA LEU A 211 -7.76 -3.45 2.02
C LEU A 211 -7.92 -3.84 3.49
N VAL A 212 -7.73 -2.92 4.44
CA VAL A 212 -7.94 -3.20 5.86
C VAL A 212 -9.41 -3.54 6.14
N LYS A 213 -10.36 -2.86 5.49
CA LYS A 213 -11.78 -3.22 5.56
C LYS A 213 -12.02 -4.65 5.05
N MET A 214 -11.48 -5.01 3.87
CA MET A 214 -11.57 -6.37 3.33
C MET A 214 -11.01 -7.41 4.32
N LEU A 215 -9.82 -7.17 4.87
CA LEU A 215 -9.18 -8.06 5.85
C LEU A 215 -10.01 -8.23 7.13
N LEU A 216 -10.62 -7.17 7.63
CA LEU A 216 -11.46 -7.21 8.84
C LEU A 216 -12.77 -7.99 8.60
N TYR A 217 -13.47 -7.71 7.51
CA TYR A 217 -14.72 -8.39 7.17
C TYR A 217 -14.53 -9.85 6.80
N THR A 218 -13.41 -10.20 6.19
CA THR A 218 -13.07 -11.60 5.88
C THR A 218 -12.43 -12.35 7.05
N GLU A 219 -12.06 -11.63 8.12
CA GLU A 219 -11.28 -12.13 9.26
C GLU A 219 -9.91 -12.74 8.90
N VAL A 220 -9.39 -12.45 7.72
CA VAL A 220 -8.04 -12.85 7.33
C VAL A 220 -6.99 -12.26 8.29
N THR A 221 -7.32 -11.14 8.95
CA THR A 221 -6.50 -10.58 10.04
C THR A 221 -6.15 -11.56 11.16
N ARG A 222 -6.92 -12.62 11.35
CA ARG A 222 -6.62 -13.67 12.37
C ARG A 222 -5.34 -14.45 12.06
N TYR A 223 -4.83 -14.37 10.84
CA TYR A 223 -3.64 -15.08 10.38
C TYR A 223 -2.42 -14.18 10.21
N LEU A 224 -2.58 -12.88 10.44
CA LEU A 224 -1.61 -11.86 10.06
C LEU A 224 -1.35 -10.89 11.21
N ASP A 225 -0.08 -10.59 11.41
CA ASP A 225 0.35 -9.54 12.33
C ASP A 225 0.82 -8.32 11.53
N PHE A 226 0.44 -7.12 12.00
CA PHE A 226 0.77 -5.86 11.34
C PHE A 226 1.54 -4.92 12.26
N LYS A 227 2.42 -4.14 11.67
CA LYS A 227 3.15 -3.09 12.36
C LYS A 227 2.91 -1.74 11.68
N VAL A 228 2.77 -0.68 12.48
CA VAL A 228 2.62 0.70 11.98
C VAL A 228 3.94 1.18 11.41
N ILE A 229 3.90 1.81 10.24
CA ILE A 229 5.04 2.50 9.63
C ILE A 229 5.36 3.75 10.47
N GLU A 230 6.66 3.98 10.75
CA GLU A 230 7.07 4.98 11.74
C GLU A 230 6.99 6.43 11.24
N GLY A 231 7.03 6.65 9.92
CA GLY A 231 6.93 7.99 9.38
C GLY A 231 6.48 8.06 7.92
N SER A 232 5.83 9.18 7.59
CA SER A 232 5.55 9.60 6.22
C SER A 232 6.26 10.92 5.96
N PHE A 233 6.91 11.04 4.80
CA PHE A 233 7.73 12.20 4.44
C PHE A 233 7.40 12.68 3.04
N VAL A 234 7.59 13.97 2.80
CA VAL A 234 7.48 14.59 1.49
C VAL A 234 8.79 15.32 1.14
N TYR A 235 9.19 15.19 -0.11
CA TYR A 235 10.38 15.88 -0.63
C TYR A 235 10.01 17.28 -1.13
N LYS A 236 10.80 18.28 -0.74
CA LYS A 236 10.65 19.66 -1.20
C LYS A 236 12.02 20.34 -1.21
N GLY A 237 12.39 20.93 -2.36
CA GLY A 237 13.59 21.76 -2.47
C GLY A 237 14.90 21.06 -2.04
N GLY A 238 15.09 19.79 -2.38
CA GLY A 238 16.31 19.04 -2.05
C GLY A 238 16.32 18.39 -0.66
N LYS A 239 15.22 18.49 0.11
CA LYS A 239 15.12 17.95 1.49
C LYS A 239 13.83 17.19 1.68
N ILE A 240 13.83 16.28 2.65
CA ILE A 240 12.61 15.61 3.10
C ILE A 240 12.06 16.26 4.35
N TYR A 241 10.75 16.35 4.43
CA TYR A 241 10.00 16.89 5.57
C TYR A 241 9.01 15.85 6.06
N LYS A 242 8.97 15.65 7.38
CA LYS A 242 7.97 14.76 7.97
C LYS A 242 6.56 15.33 7.75
N VAL A 243 5.64 14.49 7.29
CA VAL A 243 4.21 14.79 7.33
C VAL A 243 3.79 14.77 8.79
N PRO A 244 3.31 15.89 9.35
CA PRO A 244 3.01 15.97 10.78
C PRO A 244 1.93 14.97 11.19
N SER A 245 2.17 14.22 12.23
CA SER A 245 1.22 13.28 12.83
C SER A 245 0.54 13.82 14.10
N THR A 246 1.04 14.94 14.60
CA THR A 246 0.49 15.63 15.78
C THR A 246 0.45 17.13 15.56
N GLU A 247 -0.36 17.84 16.38
CA GLU A 247 -0.42 19.29 16.35
C GLU A 247 0.94 19.94 16.69
N ALA A 248 1.65 19.39 17.66
CA ALA A 248 2.97 19.87 18.02
C ALA A 248 3.97 19.75 16.85
N GLU A 249 3.97 18.63 16.14
CA GLU A 249 4.77 18.46 14.92
C GLU A 249 4.37 19.44 13.82
N ALA A 250 3.06 19.68 13.62
CA ALA A 250 2.56 20.64 12.63
C ALA A 250 3.01 22.08 12.94
N LEU A 251 3.01 22.47 14.21
CA LEU A 251 3.50 23.77 14.63
C LEU A 251 5.01 23.90 14.47
N ALA A 252 5.78 22.86 14.81
CA ALA A 252 7.23 22.83 14.70
C ALA A 252 7.74 22.66 13.26
N SER A 253 6.92 22.11 12.35
CA SER A 253 7.32 21.83 10.97
C SER A 253 7.71 23.11 10.22
N SER A 254 8.81 23.04 9.47
CA SER A 254 9.24 24.10 8.56
C SER A 254 8.71 23.95 7.13
N LEU A 255 7.81 22.97 6.89
CA LEU A 255 7.22 22.71 5.58
C LEU A 255 6.42 23.91 5.04
N MET A 256 5.75 24.65 5.95
CA MET A 256 4.87 25.78 5.64
C MET A 256 5.16 26.98 6.54
N GLY A 257 4.94 28.19 6.02
CA GLY A 257 4.98 29.43 6.79
C GLY A 257 3.80 29.56 7.77
N LEU A 258 3.92 30.48 8.73
CA LEU A 258 2.92 30.65 9.80
C LEU A 258 1.51 30.98 9.27
N PHE A 259 1.42 31.85 8.26
CA PHE A 259 0.15 32.23 7.67
C PHE A 259 -0.47 31.09 6.85
N GLU A 260 0.37 30.32 6.15
CA GLU A 260 -0.05 29.14 5.41
C GLU A 260 -0.59 28.06 6.35
N LYS A 261 0.07 27.81 7.48
CA LYS A 261 -0.44 26.88 8.51
C LYS A 261 -1.84 27.26 8.99
N ARG A 262 -2.16 28.56 9.13
CA ARG A 262 -3.50 29.03 9.53
C ARG A 262 -4.54 28.76 8.44
N ARG A 263 -4.19 29.03 7.17
CA ARG A 263 -5.08 28.78 6.01
C ARG A 263 -5.30 27.29 5.83
N PHE A 264 -4.22 26.52 5.87
CA PHE A 264 -4.27 25.07 5.76
C PHE A 264 -5.09 24.43 6.90
N ARG A 265 -4.95 24.91 8.13
CA ARG A 265 -5.80 24.47 9.24
C ARG A 265 -7.29 24.71 8.98
N LYS A 266 -7.68 25.89 8.46
CA LYS A 266 -9.08 26.16 8.09
C LYS A 266 -9.59 25.17 7.06
N PHE A 267 -8.76 24.89 6.05
CA PHE A 267 -9.09 23.89 5.03
C PHE A 267 -9.25 22.49 5.63
N LEU A 268 -8.36 22.05 6.50
CA LEU A 268 -8.48 20.73 7.15
C LEU A 268 -9.71 20.63 8.06
N VAL A 269 -10.11 21.71 8.72
CA VAL A 269 -11.36 21.75 9.50
C VAL A 269 -12.57 21.61 8.57
N TYR A 270 -12.58 22.30 7.44
CA TYR A 270 -13.62 22.14 6.42
C TYR A 270 -13.69 20.68 5.93
N VAL A 271 -12.56 20.08 5.56
CA VAL A 271 -12.50 18.67 5.14
C VAL A 271 -13.01 17.72 6.22
N ALA A 272 -12.61 17.92 7.48
CA ALA A 272 -13.04 17.07 8.59
C ALA A 272 -14.56 17.14 8.85
N ASN A 273 -15.16 18.33 8.69
CA ASN A 273 -16.59 18.55 8.90
C ASN A 273 -17.45 18.19 7.67
N PHE A 274 -16.83 17.98 6.51
CA PHE A 274 -17.56 17.68 5.28
C PHE A 274 -18.30 16.34 5.40
N ASP A 275 -19.60 16.33 5.11
CA ASP A 275 -20.42 15.13 4.99
C ASP A 275 -21.20 15.20 3.66
N GLU A 276 -20.96 14.25 2.78
CA GLU A 276 -21.58 14.19 1.44
C GLU A 276 -23.12 14.10 1.47
N ASN A 277 -23.69 13.69 2.62
CA ASN A 277 -25.12 13.56 2.82
C ASN A 277 -25.75 14.79 3.51
N ASP A 278 -24.92 15.74 3.99
CA ASP A 278 -25.38 16.96 4.65
C ASP A 278 -24.88 18.22 3.94
N SER A 279 -25.72 18.79 3.10
CA SER A 279 -25.40 20.01 2.33
C SER A 279 -25.04 21.24 3.18
N ARG A 280 -25.39 21.25 4.49
CA ARG A 280 -24.99 22.32 5.41
C ARG A 280 -23.47 22.33 5.64
N THR A 281 -22.80 21.22 5.46
CA THR A 281 -21.34 21.07 5.62
C THR A 281 -20.55 21.54 4.41
N PHE A 282 -21.20 21.82 3.30
CA PHE A 282 -20.56 22.18 2.03
C PHE A 282 -19.97 23.60 2.01
N GLU A 283 -20.42 24.46 2.92
CA GLU A 283 -19.98 25.87 3.00
C GLU A 283 -20.04 26.64 1.66
N GLY A 284 -21.07 26.38 0.85
CA GLY A 284 -21.24 27.02 -0.46
C GLY A 284 -20.41 26.41 -1.60
N VAL A 285 -19.83 25.24 -1.39
CA VAL A 285 -19.16 24.44 -2.42
C VAL A 285 -20.14 23.38 -2.93
N ASP A 286 -20.30 23.23 -4.25
CA ASP A 286 -21.01 22.08 -4.83
C ASP A 286 -19.99 20.94 -5.04
N PRO A 287 -19.99 19.88 -4.22
CA PRO A 287 -18.93 18.85 -4.28
C PRO A 287 -18.84 18.13 -5.62
N LYS A 288 -19.93 18.10 -6.38
CA LYS A 288 -20.01 17.39 -7.67
C LYS A 288 -19.66 18.27 -8.88
N LYS A 289 -19.55 19.59 -8.68
CA LYS A 289 -19.27 20.55 -9.78
C LYS A 289 -18.05 21.42 -9.53
N THR A 290 -17.84 21.86 -8.27
CA THR A 290 -16.72 22.72 -7.92
C THR A 290 -15.42 21.93 -8.03
N THR A 291 -14.45 22.48 -8.76
CA THR A 291 -13.14 21.83 -8.92
C THR A 291 -12.32 21.92 -7.64
N MET A 292 -11.38 21.00 -7.46
CA MET A 292 -10.48 21.07 -6.32
C MET A 292 -9.60 22.32 -6.34
N ARG A 293 -9.24 22.81 -7.52
CA ARG A 293 -8.53 24.07 -7.73
C ARG A 293 -9.31 25.26 -7.13
N ASP A 294 -10.62 25.33 -7.36
CA ASP A 294 -11.48 26.38 -6.80
C ASP A 294 -11.59 26.28 -5.28
N VAL A 295 -11.64 25.07 -4.74
CA VAL A 295 -11.63 24.87 -3.28
C VAL A 295 -10.31 25.35 -2.69
N TYR A 296 -9.16 25.01 -3.25
CA TYR A 296 -7.87 25.51 -2.78
C TYR A 296 -7.79 27.04 -2.85
N LYS A 297 -8.30 27.64 -3.93
CA LYS A 297 -8.39 29.10 -4.07
C LYS A 297 -9.31 29.74 -3.01
N LYS A 298 -10.45 29.11 -2.69
CA LYS A 298 -11.35 29.58 -1.61
C LYS A 298 -10.63 29.68 -0.26
N PHE A 299 -9.71 28.76 0.03
CA PHE A 299 -8.93 28.76 1.26
C PHE A 299 -7.59 29.49 1.16
N ASP A 300 -7.29 30.15 0.02
CA ASP A 300 -6.06 30.91 -0.26
C ASP A 300 -4.80 30.08 0.02
N LEU A 301 -4.77 28.82 -0.49
CA LEU A 301 -3.64 27.92 -0.34
C LEU A 301 -2.60 28.18 -1.43
N GLY A 302 -1.33 28.30 -1.03
CA GLY A 302 -0.21 28.43 -1.96
C GLY A 302 0.16 27.10 -2.64
N GLN A 303 0.89 27.16 -3.77
CA GLN A 303 1.21 25.98 -4.58
C GLN A 303 1.90 24.88 -3.78
N ASP A 304 2.87 25.22 -2.96
CA ASP A 304 3.57 24.23 -2.11
C ASP A 304 2.62 23.43 -1.19
N VAL A 305 1.55 24.09 -0.69
CA VAL A 305 0.54 23.46 0.16
C VAL A 305 -0.41 22.61 -0.68
N ILE A 306 -0.72 23.05 -1.89
CA ILE A 306 -1.53 22.29 -2.86
C ILE A 306 -0.79 21.00 -3.23
N ASP A 307 0.49 21.09 -3.59
CA ASP A 307 1.33 19.93 -3.94
C ASP A 307 1.41 18.95 -2.77
N PHE A 308 1.71 19.46 -1.57
CA PHE A 308 1.74 18.65 -0.37
C PHE A 308 0.40 17.95 -0.12
N THR A 309 -0.71 18.66 -0.28
CA THR A 309 -2.04 18.11 -0.03
C THR A 309 -2.42 17.07 -1.07
N GLY A 310 -2.17 17.34 -2.34
CA GLY A 310 -2.51 16.43 -3.44
C GLY A 310 -1.69 15.14 -3.43
N HIS A 311 -0.38 15.26 -3.29
CA HIS A 311 0.53 14.12 -3.42
C HIS A 311 0.77 13.38 -2.10
N ALA A 312 0.92 14.09 -0.95
CA ALA A 312 1.25 13.46 0.31
C ALA A 312 0.03 13.10 1.19
N LEU A 313 -1.12 13.75 1.02
CA LEU A 313 -2.35 13.45 1.77
C LEU A 313 -3.41 12.77 0.92
N ALA A 314 -3.77 13.33 -0.24
CA ALA A 314 -4.78 12.73 -1.12
C ALA A 314 -4.19 11.63 -2.03
N LEU A 315 -2.87 11.48 -2.07
CA LEU A 315 -2.13 10.40 -2.75
C LEU A 315 -2.43 10.33 -4.27
N TYR A 316 -2.58 11.47 -4.90
CA TYR A 316 -2.64 11.57 -6.36
C TYR A 316 -1.24 11.42 -6.98
N ARG A 317 -1.17 10.88 -8.17
CA ARG A 317 0.07 10.65 -8.92
C ARG A 317 0.40 11.77 -9.90
N THR A 318 -0.60 12.58 -10.26
CA THR A 318 -0.54 13.69 -11.20
C THR A 318 -1.44 14.82 -10.72
N ASP A 319 -1.32 16.00 -11.32
CA ASP A 319 -2.13 17.18 -10.97
C ASP A 319 -3.51 17.22 -11.65
N ASP A 320 -3.88 16.18 -12.43
CA ASP A 320 -5.16 16.13 -13.15
C ASP A 320 -6.38 16.27 -12.23
N TYR A 321 -6.26 15.87 -10.96
CA TYR A 321 -7.31 15.96 -9.95
C TYR A 321 -7.73 17.41 -9.65
N LEU A 322 -6.85 18.37 -9.90
CA LEU A 322 -7.13 19.79 -9.62
C LEU A 322 -8.35 20.32 -10.36
N ASP A 323 -8.57 19.82 -11.58
CA ASP A 323 -9.67 20.25 -12.44
C ASP A 323 -10.87 19.27 -12.41
N GLN A 324 -10.84 18.31 -11.47
CA GLN A 324 -11.95 17.39 -11.21
C GLN A 324 -12.82 17.88 -10.04
N PRO A 325 -14.08 17.39 -9.92
CA PRO A 325 -14.95 17.65 -8.78
C PRO A 325 -14.27 17.32 -7.44
N CYS A 326 -14.43 18.20 -6.46
CA CYS A 326 -13.65 18.13 -5.21
C CYS A 326 -14.04 17.00 -4.25
N GLN A 327 -15.20 16.38 -4.41
CA GLN A 327 -15.73 15.37 -3.48
C GLN A 327 -14.74 14.24 -3.23
N GLU A 328 -14.18 13.66 -4.30
CA GLU A 328 -13.26 12.54 -4.15
C GLU A 328 -11.96 12.94 -3.42
N THR A 329 -11.40 14.11 -3.74
CA THR A 329 -10.20 14.62 -3.08
C THR A 329 -10.44 14.84 -1.58
N ILE A 330 -11.59 15.42 -1.22
CA ILE A 330 -11.98 15.60 0.18
C ILE A 330 -12.05 14.24 0.89
N ASN A 331 -12.68 13.24 0.27
CA ASN A 331 -12.79 11.89 0.84
C ASN A 331 -11.42 11.22 1.01
N ARG A 332 -10.49 11.40 0.06
CA ARG A 332 -9.11 10.89 0.17
C ARG A 332 -8.33 11.54 1.31
N ILE A 333 -8.45 12.86 1.49
CA ILE A 333 -7.81 13.56 2.61
C ILE A 333 -8.42 13.11 3.96
N LYS A 334 -9.73 12.88 4.02
CA LYS A 334 -10.39 12.29 5.20
C LYS A 334 -9.83 10.91 5.51
N LEU A 335 -9.74 10.03 4.51
CA LEU A 335 -9.18 8.70 4.66
C LEU A 335 -7.75 8.72 5.22
N TYR A 336 -6.91 9.63 4.71
CA TYR A 336 -5.56 9.82 5.25
C TYR A 336 -5.59 10.24 6.71
N SER A 337 -6.42 11.25 7.04
CA SER A 337 -6.53 11.80 8.40
C SER A 337 -7.06 10.77 9.41
N GLU A 338 -8.08 10.00 9.03
CA GLU A 338 -8.64 8.91 9.84
C GLU A 338 -7.62 7.79 10.06
N SER A 339 -6.90 7.41 9.00
CA SER A 339 -5.86 6.39 9.07
C SER A 339 -4.71 6.83 9.98
N LEU A 340 -4.30 8.10 9.90
CA LEU A 340 -3.28 8.68 10.77
C LEU A 340 -3.74 8.73 12.23
N ALA A 341 -4.99 9.14 12.48
CA ALA A 341 -5.56 9.23 13.82
C ALA A 341 -5.62 7.88 14.53
N ARG A 342 -5.78 6.79 13.79
CA ARG A 342 -5.93 5.45 14.36
C ARG A 342 -4.72 4.98 15.16
N TYR A 343 -3.49 5.32 14.74
CA TYR A 343 -2.26 4.87 15.36
C TYR A 343 -1.29 6.00 15.73
N GLY A 344 -1.51 7.23 15.28
CA GLY A 344 -0.80 8.43 15.71
C GLY A 344 0.66 8.59 15.24
N LYS A 345 1.17 7.70 14.37
CA LYS A 345 2.55 7.78 13.83
C LYS A 345 2.56 8.08 12.33
N SER A 346 1.86 7.27 11.59
CA SER A 346 1.61 7.43 10.15
C SER A 346 0.27 6.75 9.80
N PRO A 347 -0.28 6.99 8.60
CA PRO A 347 -1.52 6.34 8.18
C PRO A 347 -1.32 4.89 7.73
N TYR A 348 -0.09 4.37 7.75
CA TYR A 348 0.28 3.15 7.07
C TYR A 348 0.61 1.98 8.00
N LEU A 349 0.21 0.79 7.54
CA LEU A 349 0.53 -0.50 8.14
C LEU A 349 1.33 -1.35 7.14
N TYR A 350 2.11 -2.27 7.66
CA TYR A 350 2.78 -3.30 6.88
C TYR A 350 2.77 -4.63 7.64
N PRO A 351 2.54 -5.79 6.97
CA PRO A 351 2.55 -7.07 7.65
C PRO A 351 3.95 -7.45 8.12
N LEU A 352 4.04 -8.10 9.26
CA LEU A 352 5.25 -8.80 9.67
C LEU A 352 5.51 -9.95 8.69
N TYR A 353 6.78 -10.20 8.40
CA TYR A 353 7.24 -11.21 7.44
C TYR A 353 6.90 -10.93 5.97
N GLY A 354 6.44 -9.69 5.63
CA GLY A 354 6.25 -9.25 4.25
C GLY A 354 4.86 -9.47 3.67
N LEU A 355 4.67 -8.98 2.45
CA LEU A 355 3.35 -8.94 1.79
C LEU A 355 2.87 -10.30 1.29
N GLY A 356 3.77 -11.28 1.12
CA GLY A 356 3.43 -12.64 0.68
C GLY A 356 2.46 -13.37 1.62
N GLU A 357 2.37 -12.92 2.88
CA GLU A 357 1.39 -13.42 3.85
C GLU A 357 -0.06 -13.09 3.46
N LEU A 358 -0.30 -11.97 2.76
CA LEU A 358 -1.64 -11.53 2.36
C LEU A 358 -2.31 -12.52 1.38
N PRO A 359 -1.72 -12.85 0.21
CA PRO A 359 -2.33 -13.82 -0.70
C PRO A 359 -2.51 -15.20 -0.07
N GLN A 360 -1.57 -15.64 0.77
CA GLN A 360 -1.69 -16.91 1.51
C GLN A 360 -2.86 -16.89 2.49
N GLY A 361 -3.07 -15.78 3.20
CA GLY A 361 -4.23 -15.61 4.09
C GLY A 361 -5.56 -15.73 3.36
N PHE A 362 -5.69 -15.11 2.19
CA PHE A 362 -6.89 -15.24 1.36
C PHE A 362 -7.04 -16.62 0.72
N ALA A 363 -5.94 -17.27 0.34
CA ALA A 363 -5.95 -18.67 -0.12
C ALA A 363 -6.50 -19.61 0.97
N ARG A 364 -6.06 -19.39 2.21
CA ARG A 364 -6.59 -20.13 3.36
C ARG A 364 -8.08 -19.86 3.58
N LEU A 365 -8.52 -18.61 3.48
CA LEU A 365 -9.94 -18.25 3.52
C LEU A 365 -10.73 -19.02 2.46
N SER A 366 -10.31 -18.97 1.21
CA SER A 366 -10.97 -19.68 0.10
C SER A 366 -11.08 -21.17 0.38
N ALA A 367 -9.99 -21.80 0.86
CA ALA A 367 -9.97 -23.24 1.19
C ALA A 367 -10.97 -23.61 2.30
N ILE A 368 -11.16 -22.75 3.31
CA ILE A 368 -12.16 -22.97 4.39
C ILE A 368 -13.58 -23.03 3.80
N TYR A 369 -13.85 -22.24 2.75
CA TYR A 369 -15.14 -22.23 2.05
C TYR A 369 -15.19 -23.17 0.84
N GLY A 370 -14.32 -24.19 0.78
CA GLY A 370 -14.32 -25.24 -0.23
C GLY A 370 -13.62 -24.90 -1.53
N GLY A 371 -12.89 -23.78 -1.63
CA GLY A 371 -12.04 -23.47 -2.78
C GLY A 371 -10.85 -24.43 -2.90
N THR A 372 -10.52 -24.80 -4.13
CA THR A 372 -9.40 -25.70 -4.42
C THR A 372 -8.21 -24.90 -4.99
N TYR A 373 -7.00 -25.09 -4.45
CA TYR A 373 -5.77 -24.45 -4.90
C TYR A 373 -4.80 -25.45 -5.50
N MET A 374 -4.25 -25.13 -6.66
CA MET A 374 -3.23 -25.91 -7.37
C MET A 374 -2.06 -25.01 -7.76
N LEU A 375 -0.96 -25.09 -7.02
CA LEU A 375 0.31 -24.46 -7.39
C LEU A 375 1.14 -25.38 -8.28
N ASN A 376 2.15 -24.82 -8.96
CA ASN A 376 3.02 -25.53 -9.88
C ASN A 376 2.23 -26.31 -10.96
N LYS A 377 1.13 -25.68 -11.45
CA LYS A 377 0.23 -26.26 -12.42
C LYS A 377 0.37 -25.52 -13.75
N PRO A 378 0.90 -26.14 -14.81
CA PRO A 378 1.07 -25.48 -16.09
C PRO A 378 -0.31 -25.15 -16.69
N ILE A 379 -0.45 -23.99 -17.27
CA ILE A 379 -1.65 -23.57 -18.00
C ILE A 379 -1.30 -23.64 -19.49
N GLU A 380 -1.91 -24.61 -20.20
CA GLU A 380 -1.67 -24.84 -21.63
C GLU A 380 -2.54 -23.93 -22.49
N GLU A 381 -3.81 -23.81 -22.13
CA GLU A 381 -4.80 -23.09 -22.94
C GLU A 381 -5.98 -22.63 -22.08
N ILE A 382 -6.49 -21.43 -22.35
CA ILE A 382 -7.79 -20.96 -21.90
C ILE A 382 -8.78 -21.30 -23.02
N VAL A 383 -9.65 -22.29 -22.76
CA VAL A 383 -10.59 -22.80 -23.76
C VAL A 383 -11.77 -21.83 -23.89
N VAL A 384 -11.98 -21.33 -25.10
CA VAL A 384 -13.06 -20.39 -25.45
C VAL A 384 -13.93 -20.97 -26.53
N GLU A 385 -15.25 -21.03 -26.30
CA GLU A 385 -16.24 -21.44 -27.27
C GLU A 385 -17.26 -20.32 -27.50
N ASN A 386 -17.54 -20.00 -28.75
CA ASN A 386 -18.47 -18.91 -29.11
C ASN A 386 -18.16 -17.57 -28.44
N GLY A 387 -16.86 -17.27 -28.26
CA GLY A 387 -16.38 -16.02 -27.61
C GLY A 387 -16.44 -15.99 -26.09
N LYS A 388 -16.89 -17.08 -25.42
CA LYS A 388 -16.93 -17.19 -23.95
C LYS A 388 -15.99 -18.27 -23.44
N VAL A 389 -15.41 -18.05 -22.28
CA VAL A 389 -14.62 -19.07 -21.61
C VAL A 389 -15.49 -20.26 -21.21
N VAL A 390 -14.99 -21.46 -21.42
CA VAL A 390 -15.63 -22.71 -21.00
C VAL A 390 -14.74 -23.57 -20.13
N GLY A 391 -13.45 -23.24 -20.02
CA GLY A 391 -12.54 -23.96 -19.15
C GLY A 391 -11.07 -23.59 -19.35
N VAL A 392 -10.20 -24.28 -18.60
CA VAL A 392 -8.74 -24.15 -18.66
C VAL A 392 -8.14 -25.54 -18.84
N LYS A 393 -7.25 -25.67 -19.81
CA LYS A 393 -6.52 -26.89 -20.10
C LYS A 393 -5.17 -26.91 -19.38
N SER A 394 -4.89 -28.00 -18.70
CA SER A 394 -3.64 -28.23 -17.98
C SER A 394 -3.32 -29.72 -17.97
N GLU A 395 -2.08 -30.08 -18.33
CA GLU A 395 -1.59 -31.46 -18.39
C GLU A 395 -2.50 -32.40 -19.19
N GLY A 396 -3.09 -31.85 -20.26
CA GLY A 396 -3.99 -32.57 -21.15
C GLY A 396 -5.44 -32.71 -20.67
N GLU A 397 -5.77 -32.28 -19.46
CA GLU A 397 -7.13 -32.29 -18.89
C GLU A 397 -7.75 -30.89 -18.94
N ILE A 398 -9.08 -30.81 -18.97
CA ILE A 398 -9.82 -29.52 -19.04
C ILE A 398 -10.71 -29.40 -17.81
N ALA A 399 -10.37 -28.44 -16.94
CA ALA A 399 -11.29 -27.99 -15.90
C ALA A 399 -12.30 -27.01 -16.52
N ARG A 400 -13.60 -27.29 -16.35
CA ARG A 400 -14.67 -26.45 -16.92
C ARG A 400 -15.02 -25.30 -15.99
N CYS A 401 -15.37 -24.13 -16.54
CA CYS A 401 -15.82 -22.98 -15.73
C CYS A 401 -16.82 -22.10 -16.47
N LYS A 402 -17.55 -21.31 -15.69
CA LYS A 402 -18.48 -20.27 -16.19
C LYS A 402 -17.79 -18.91 -16.32
N GLN A 403 -16.84 -18.62 -15.44
CA GLN A 403 -16.10 -17.36 -15.37
C GLN A 403 -14.62 -17.63 -15.08
N LEU A 404 -13.74 -16.76 -15.59
CA LEU A 404 -12.30 -16.80 -15.40
C LEU A 404 -11.81 -15.46 -14.85
N ILE A 405 -10.97 -15.51 -13.83
CA ILE A 405 -10.17 -14.37 -13.35
C ILE A 405 -8.70 -14.68 -13.63
N CYS A 406 -7.95 -13.73 -14.14
CA CYS A 406 -6.51 -13.94 -14.33
C CYS A 406 -5.71 -12.64 -14.30
N ASP A 407 -4.41 -12.74 -14.01
CA ASP A 407 -3.49 -11.64 -14.24
C ASP A 407 -3.13 -11.49 -15.73
N PRO A 408 -2.63 -10.34 -16.19
CA PRO A 408 -2.32 -10.05 -17.58
C PRO A 408 -1.36 -11.04 -18.24
N SER A 409 -0.51 -11.73 -17.49
CA SER A 409 0.53 -12.61 -18.02
C SER A 409 0.00 -13.93 -18.59
N TYR A 410 -1.27 -14.25 -18.29
CA TYR A 410 -1.96 -15.43 -18.86
C TYR A 410 -2.68 -15.15 -20.20
N VAL A 411 -2.90 -13.86 -20.52
CA VAL A 411 -3.75 -13.42 -21.64
C VAL A 411 -3.14 -12.25 -22.40
N SER A 412 -1.95 -12.42 -22.92
CA SER A 412 -1.19 -11.37 -23.60
C SER A 412 -1.90 -10.76 -24.84
N ASP A 413 -2.80 -11.52 -25.46
CA ASP A 413 -3.62 -11.12 -26.59
C ASP A 413 -4.83 -10.24 -26.19
N ARG A 414 -5.20 -10.22 -24.91
CA ARG A 414 -6.36 -9.49 -24.38
C ARG A 414 -5.98 -8.27 -23.55
N VAL A 415 -4.71 -7.90 -23.54
CA VAL A 415 -4.21 -6.75 -22.80
C VAL A 415 -3.41 -5.83 -23.72
N LYS A 416 -3.42 -4.55 -23.39
CA LYS A 416 -2.57 -3.54 -24.06
C LYS A 416 -1.56 -2.98 -23.08
N LYS A 417 -0.36 -2.76 -23.55
CA LYS A 417 0.67 -2.05 -22.81
C LYS A 417 0.32 -0.57 -22.72
N VAL A 418 0.27 -0.03 -21.51
CA VAL A 418 -0.10 1.37 -21.22
C VAL A 418 1.04 2.19 -20.65
N GLY A 419 2.17 1.55 -20.32
CA GLY A 419 3.35 2.22 -19.78
C GLY A 419 4.39 1.25 -19.26
N LYS A 420 5.31 1.77 -18.45
CA LYS A 420 6.30 0.99 -17.70
C LYS A 420 6.49 1.57 -16.30
N VAL A 421 6.91 0.74 -15.37
CA VAL A 421 7.35 1.14 -14.03
C VAL A 421 8.78 0.66 -13.82
N VAL A 422 9.65 1.55 -13.34
CA VAL A 422 10.95 1.18 -12.80
C VAL A 422 10.83 1.00 -11.29
N ARG A 423 11.42 -0.09 -10.79
CA ARG A 423 11.55 -0.38 -9.35
C ARG A 423 12.98 -0.75 -9.05
N VAL A 424 13.53 -0.14 -8.00
CA VAL A 424 14.87 -0.48 -7.51
C VAL A 424 14.80 -0.84 -6.05
N ILE A 425 15.16 -2.08 -5.74
CA ILE A 425 15.32 -2.57 -4.38
C ILE A 425 16.74 -2.23 -3.95
N CYS A 426 16.89 -1.50 -2.84
CA CYS A 426 18.16 -1.08 -2.26
C CYS A 426 18.33 -1.69 -0.87
N ILE A 427 19.41 -2.41 -0.65
CA ILE A 427 19.80 -2.89 0.68
C ILE A 427 20.79 -1.89 1.28
N MET A 428 20.52 -1.47 2.52
CA MET A 428 21.32 -0.51 3.28
C MET A 428 21.62 -1.04 4.68
N ASN A 429 22.67 -0.50 5.30
CA ASN A 429 23.05 -0.80 6.71
C ASN A 429 22.75 0.39 7.64
N HIS A 430 21.96 1.35 7.20
CA HIS A 430 21.59 2.56 7.94
C HIS A 430 20.15 2.97 7.60
N PRO A 431 19.46 3.70 8.49
CA PRO A 431 18.19 4.34 8.17
C PRO A 431 18.38 5.49 7.18
N ILE A 432 17.32 5.92 6.51
CA ILE A 432 17.38 7.08 5.62
C ILE A 432 17.66 8.34 6.45
N LYS A 433 18.60 9.16 5.99
CA LYS A 433 19.00 10.41 6.67
C LYS A 433 17.79 11.35 6.82
N ASN A 434 17.76 12.10 7.93
CA ASN A 434 16.68 13.06 8.27
C ASN A 434 15.28 12.42 8.47
N THR A 435 15.20 11.13 8.73
CA THR A 435 13.97 10.44 9.12
C THR A 435 13.84 10.25 10.64
N ASN A 436 14.76 10.80 11.43
CA ASN A 436 14.89 10.54 12.87
C ASN A 436 15.12 9.04 13.16
N ASP A 437 16.04 8.45 12.41
CA ASP A 437 16.44 7.04 12.48
C ASP A 437 15.27 6.05 12.39
N ALA A 438 14.27 6.38 11.57
CA ALA A 438 13.09 5.57 11.42
C ALA A 438 13.44 4.17 10.91
N ASN A 439 12.84 3.12 11.51
CA ASN A 439 12.95 1.74 11.05
C ASN A 439 12.06 1.44 9.84
N SER A 440 11.11 2.31 9.58
CA SER A 440 10.23 2.22 8.41
C SER A 440 9.66 3.57 8.06
N CYS A 441 9.59 3.89 6.78
CA CYS A 441 9.00 5.15 6.32
C CYS A 441 8.55 5.07 4.87
N GLN A 442 7.67 6.02 4.50
CA GLN A 442 7.36 6.37 3.13
C GLN A 442 7.89 7.75 2.83
N ILE A 443 8.49 7.93 1.64
CA ILE A 443 8.83 9.25 1.11
C ILE A 443 8.15 9.40 -0.23
N ILE A 444 7.47 10.52 -0.45
CA ILE A 444 6.90 10.91 -1.73
C ILE A 444 7.71 12.10 -2.26
N ILE A 445 8.19 12.00 -3.48
CA ILE A 445 8.84 13.08 -4.22
C ILE A 445 7.85 13.53 -5.29
N PRO A 446 7.13 14.65 -5.07
CA PRO A 446 6.15 15.15 -6.04
C PRO A 446 6.82 15.49 -7.38
N GLN A 447 6.11 15.19 -8.45
CA GLN A 447 6.56 15.33 -9.84
C GLN A 447 7.16 16.71 -10.16
N ASN A 448 6.53 17.77 -9.67
CA ASN A 448 6.93 19.15 -9.90
C ASN A 448 8.22 19.55 -9.17
N GLN A 449 8.61 18.85 -8.09
CA GLN A 449 9.86 19.09 -7.39
C GLN A 449 11.10 18.62 -8.16
N VAL A 450 10.91 17.75 -9.14
CA VAL A 450 11.97 17.10 -9.91
C VAL A 450 11.73 17.18 -11.43
N ASN A 451 10.84 18.09 -11.86
CA ASN A 451 10.50 18.35 -13.26
C ASN A 451 10.07 17.09 -14.03
N ARG A 452 9.13 16.33 -13.46
CA ARG A 452 8.56 15.11 -14.02
C ARG A 452 7.04 15.24 -14.18
N LYS A 453 6.41 14.22 -14.78
CA LYS A 453 4.95 14.08 -14.91
C LYS A 453 4.35 13.07 -13.90
N SER A 454 5.20 12.33 -13.21
CA SER A 454 4.81 11.30 -12.24
C SER A 454 5.70 11.37 -11.02
N ASP A 455 5.12 11.15 -9.85
CA ASP A 455 5.82 11.12 -8.58
C ASP A 455 6.84 9.97 -8.50
N ILE A 456 7.85 10.15 -7.64
CA ILE A 456 8.75 9.08 -7.25
C ILE A 456 8.40 8.68 -5.81
N TYR A 457 8.28 7.40 -5.58
CA TYR A 457 7.93 6.83 -4.29
C TYR A 457 9.12 6.08 -3.70
N VAL A 458 9.34 6.24 -2.40
CA VAL A 458 10.28 5.44 -1.62
C VAL A 458 9.54 4.78 -0.47
N CYS A 459 9.63 3.47 -0.39
CA CYS A 459 9.13 2.65 0.70
C CYS A 459 10.33 2.04 1.41
N MET A 460 10.53 2.29 2.70
CA MET A 460 11.60 1.67 3.47
C MET A 460 11.03 0.89 4.65
N ILE A 461 11.51 -0.33 4.80
CA ILE A 461 11.24 -1.27 5.89
C ILE A 461 12.55 -1.88 6.37
N SER A 462 12.58 -2.47 7.55
CA SER A 462 13.82 -3.02 8.13
C SER A 462 13.60 -4.34 8.84
N SER A 463 14.63 -4.83 9.50
CA SER A 463 14.56 -5.98 10.41
C SER A 463 13.47 -5.88 11.47
N ALA A 464 12.99 -4.67 11.79
CA ALA A 464 11.86 -4.46 12.69
C ALA A 464 10.53 -5.05 12.17
N HIS A 465 10.43 -5.36 10.87
CA HIS A 465 9.28 -6.04 10.23
C HIS A 465 9.57 -7.51 9.90
N ASN A 466 10.70 -8.07 10.37
CA ASN A 466 11.14 -9.43 10.10
C ASN A 466 11.31 -9.75 8.60
N VAL A 467 11.71 -8.75 7.80
CA VAL A 467 11.91 -8.87 6.35
C VAL A 467 13.38 -8.72 5.94
N ALA A 468 14.24 -8.33 6.86
CA ALA A 468 15.68 -8.14 6.64
C ALA A 468 16.49 -8.68 7.82
N ALA A 469 17.76 -8.99 7.60
CA ALA A 469 18.69 -9.31 8.67
C ALA A 469 18.84 -8.14 9.66
N GLN A 470 19.21 -8.44 10.88
CA GLN A 470 19.35 -7.45 11.95
C GLN A 470 20.32 -6.30 11.55
N GLY A 471 19.87 -5.07 11.73
CA GLY A 471 20.63 -3.86 11.37
C GLY A 471 20.61 -3.53 9.86
N LYS A 472 19.79 -4.24 9.08
CA LYS A 472 19.61 -3.99 7.65
C LYS A 472 18.26 -3.36 7.34
N TYR A 473 18.25 -2.57 6.27
CA TYR A 473 17.11 -1.82 5.76
C TYR A 473 16.92 -2.17 4.29
N ILE A 474 15.66 -2.31 3.87
CA ILE A 474 15.27 -2.49 2.47
C ILE A 474 14.52 -1.23 2.08
N ALA A 475 15.04 -0.45 1.15
CA ALA A 475 14.32 0.66 0.53
C ALA A 475 14.00 0.31 -0.92
N ILE A 476 12.76 0.54 -1.33
CA ILE A 476 12.34 0.34 -2.71
C ILE A 476 11.91 1.69 -3.29
N VAL A 477 12.56 2.05 -4.39
CA VAL A 477 12.24 3.24 -5.18
C VAL A 477 11.39 2.82 -6.35
N SER A 478 10.27 3.52 -6.61
CA SER A 478 9.40 3.24 -7.76
C SER A 478 8.88 4.52 -8.41
N THR A 479 8.77 4.51 -9.73
CA THR A 479 8.10 5.57 -10.51
C THR A 479 7.64 5.04 -11.87
N THR A 480 6.69 5.72 -12.48
CA THR A 480 6.31 5.49 -13.88
C THR A 480 7.43 6.00 -14.79
N VAL A 481 7.84 5.19 -15.76
CA VAL A 481 8.92 5.51 -16.70
C VAL A 481 8.42 6.50 -17.75
N GLU A 482 9.15 7.59 -17.94
CA GLU A 482 8.82 8.66 -18.88
C GLU A 482 9.85 8.78 -20.04
N THR A 483 11.06 8.23 -19.85
CA THR A 483 12.17 8.34 -20.80
C THR A 483 12.77 6.97 -21.14
N ASN A 484 13.77 6.95 -22.00
CA ASN A 484 14.53 5.73 -22.31
C ASN A 484 15.63 5.42 -21.27
N GLU A 485 15.77 6.24 -20.22
CA GLU A 485 16.81 6.10 -19.19
C GLU A 485 16.17 6.02 -17.78
N PRO A 486 15.43 4.96 -17.48
CA PRO A 486 14.62 4.86 -16.25
C PRO A 486 15.43 4.97 -14.96
N GLU A 487 16.69 4.53 -14.95
CA GLU A 487 17.55 4.67 -13.77
C GLU A 487 17.96 6.13 -13.50
N LYS A 488 18.04 6.99 -14.51
CA LYS A 488 18.30 8.41 -14.30
C LYS A 488 17.09 9.14 -13.72
N GLU A 489 15.90 8.64 -14.03
CA GLU A 489 14.64 9.23 -13.57
C GLU A 489 14.47 9.15 -12.05
N ILE A 490 15.00 8.11 -11.41
CA ILE A 490 14.91 7.88 -9.97
C ILE A 490 16.10 8.45 -9.18
N LYS A 491 17.05 9.10 -9.84
CA LYS A 491 18.24 9.65 -9.17
C LYS A 491 17.93 10.49 -7.93
N PRO A 492 16.94 11.40 -7.92
CA PRO A 492 16.62 12.18 -6.71
C PRO A 492 16.29 11.32 -5.49
N ALA A 493 15.65 10.16 -5.68
CA ALA A 493 15.38 9.22 -4.61
C ALA A 493 16.64 8.42 -4.22
N MET A 494 17.43 7.98 -5.21
CA MET A 494 18.65 7.24 -4.95
C MET A 494 19.65 8.07 -4.12
N ASP A 495 19.76 9.37 -4.39
CA ASP A 495 20.63 10.29 -3.64
C ASP A 495 20.24 10.40 -2.15
N LEU A 496 18.97 10.14 -1.79
CA LEU A 496 18.52 10.09 -0.40
C LEU A 496 18.95 8.81 0.34
N LEU A 497 19.22 7.73 -0.41
CA LEU A 497 19.48 6.40 0.15
C LEU A 497 20.96 6.09 0.34
N GLU A 498 21.86 6.89 -0.22
CA GLU A 498 23.31 6.64 -0.17
C GLU A 498 23.88 6.68 1.27
N PRO A 499 24.82 5.76 1.59
CA PRO A 499 25.42 4.70 0.74
C PRO A 499 24.57 3.43 0.65
N ILE A 500 24.45 2.87 -0.55
CA ILE A 500 23.69 1.64 -0.82
C ILE A 500 24.67 0.45 -0.91
N GLU A 501 24.43 -0.62 -0.13
CA GLU A 501 25.26 -1.83 -0.18
C GLU A 501 25.00 -2.68 -1.42
N GLN A 502 23.72 -2.83 -1.79
CA GLN A 502 23.30 -3.61 -2.96
C GLN A 502 22.03 -3.06 -3.56
N LYS A 503 21.94 -3.03 -4.88
CA LYS A 503 20.73 -2.64 -5.61
C LYS A 503 20.30 -3.73 -6.60
N PHE A 504 18.99 -3.85 -6.78
CA PHE A 504 18.35 -4.72 -7.77
C PHE A 504 17.36 -3.88 -8.58
N VAL A 505 17.60 -3.78 -9.88
CA VAL A 505 16.82 -2.93 -10.79
C VAL A 505 15.87 -3.77 -11.61
N SER A 506 14.60 -3.39 -11.65
CA SER A 506 13.60 -3.99 -12.54
C SER A 506 12.81 -2.91 -13.27
N VAL A 507 12.48 -3.19 -14.54
CA VAL A 507 11.58 -2.38 -15.34
C VAL A 507 10.48 -3.29 -15.86
N SER A 508 9.26 -3.07 -15.39
CA SER A 508 8.09 -3.88 -15.72
C SER A 508 7.13 -3.11 -16.63
N ASP A 509 6.49 -3.82 -17.55
CA ASP A 509 5.44 -3.25 -18.38
C ASP A 509 4.13 -3.11 -17.59
N LEU A 510 3.41 -2.03 -17.83
CA LEU A 510 2.06 -1.84 -17.33
C LEU A 510 1.06 -2.29 -18.40
N TYR A 511 0.17 -3.18 -18.01
CA TYR A 511 -0.89 -3.69 -18.88
C TYR A 511 -2.28 -3.29 -18.36
N SER A 512 -3.17 -3.05 -19.29
CA SER A 512 -4.58 -2.83 -19.02
C SER A 512 -5.41 -3.74 -19.93
N PRO A 513 -6.51 -4.33 -19.43
CA PRO A 513 -7.42 -5.10 -20.25
C PRO A 513 -7.93 -4.33 -21.47
N THR A 514 -8.13 -5.01 -22.59
CA THR A 514 -8.70 -4.42 -23.82
C THR A 514 -10.21 -4.41 -23.79
N ASP A 515 -10.83 -5.28 -22.98
CA ASP A 515 -12.27 -5.39 -22.80
C ASP A 515 -12.64 -5.51 -21.31
N LEU A 516 -13.93 -5.42 -21.01
CA LEU A 516 -14.46 -5.48 -19.63
C LEU A 516 -14.76 -6.91 -19.16
N GLY A 517 -14.57 -7.92 -20.01
CA GLY A 517 -14.82 -9.33 -19.69
C GLY A 517 -16.29 -9.74 -19.64
N ARG A 518 -17.26 -8.85 -19.92
CA ARG A 518 -18.69 -9.15 -19.77
C ARG A 518 -19.20 -10.15 -20.79
N GLU A 519 -18.68 -10.11 -22.00
CA GLU A 519 -19.05 -11.03 -23.08
C GLU A 519 -18.24 -12.31 -23.01
N SER A 520 -16.91 -12.19 -22.87
CA SER A 520 -15.99 -13.32 -22.82
C SER A 520 -16.02 -14.09 -21.50
N GLN A 521 -16.55 -13.51 -20.43
CA GLN A 521 -16.50 -14.00 -19.05
C GLN A 521 -15.07 -14.22 -18.56
N ILE A 522 -14.08 -13.49 -19.14
CA ILE A 522 -12.68 -13.45 -18.73
C ILE A 522 -12.40 -12.09 -18.13
N PHE A 523 -12.14 -12.04 -16.83
CA PHE A 523 -11.92 -10.83 -16.06
C PHE A 523 -10.43 -10.73 -15.71
N ILE A 524 -9.78 -9.72 -16.26
CA ILE A 524 -8.33 -9.55 -16.19
C ILE A 524 -8.01 -8.44 -15.21
N SER A 525 -7.12 -8.69 -14.26
CA SER A 525 -6.62 -7.67 -13.33
C SER A 525 -5.67 -6.69 -14.03
N ARG A 526 -5.44 -5.55 -13.40
CA ARG A 526 -4.42 -4.58 -13.85
C ARG A 526 -3.08 -4.90 -13.21
N THR A 527 -1.99 -4.60 -13.91
CA THR A 527 -0.65 -4.65 -13.31
C THR A 527 -0.48 -3.60 -12.22
N TYR A 528 0.36 -3.90 -11.21
CA TYR A 528 0.63 -2.97 -10.11
C TYR A 528 1.35 -1.73 -10.58
N ASP A 529 0.80 -0.56 -10.26
CA ASP A 529 1.38 0.74 -10.54
C ASP A 529 2.59 1.06 -9.64
N ALA A 530 3.16 2.26 -9.80
CA ALA A 530 4.32 2.71 -9.02
C ALA A 530 3.97 3.15 -7.59
N THR A 531 2.69 3.31 -7.23
CA THR A 531 2.29 3.80 -5.91
C THR A 531 2.65 2.83 -4.79
N THR A 532 2.92 3.37 -3.61
CA THR A 532 3.29 2.60 -2.41
C THR A 532 2.09 2.34 -1.48
N HIS A 533 0.87 2.34 -1.99
CA HIS A 533 -0.36 2.00 -1.24
C HIS A 533 -1.27 1.09 -2.06
N PHE A 534 -2.21 0.40 -1.38
CA PHE A 534 -3.09 -0.58 -2.01
C PHE A 534 -4.42 -0.01 -2.53
N GLU A 535 -4.72 1.28 -2.36
CA GLU A 535 -6.04 1.82 -2.70
C GLU A 535 -6.40 1.60 -4.17
N THR A 536 -5.45 1.84 -5.11
CA THR A 536 -5.67 1.60 -6.54
C THR A 536 -5.88 0.12 -6.88
N THR A 537 -5.24 -0.78 -6.15
CA THR A 537 -5.44 -2.23 -6.29
C THR A 537 -6.83 -2.64 -5.79
N CYS A 538 -7.29 -2.05 -4.69
CA CYS A 538 -8.64 -2.29 -4.16
C CYS A 538 -9.75 -1.77 -5.09
N ASP A 539 -9.50 -0.66 -5.77
CA ASP A 539 -10.43 -0.14 -6.78
C ASP A 539 -10.57 -1.12 -7.96
N ASP A 540 -9.46 -1.73 -8.40
CA ASP A 540 -9.48 -2.77 -9.45
C ASP A 540 -10.24 -4.02 -9.00
N ILE A 541 -10.00 -4.50 -7.77
CA ILE A 541 -10.73 -5.63 -7.17
C ILE A 541 -12.24 -5.38 -7.16
N LYS A 542 -12.67 -4.20 -6.72
CA LYS A 542 -14.10 -3.83 -6.66
C LYS A 542 -14.71 -3.71 -8.05
N ASP A 543 -13.98 -3.15 -9.00
CA ASP A 543 -14.43 -3.04 -10.38
C ASP A 543 -14.59 -4.43 -11.04
N ILE A 544 -13.64 -5.34 -10.84
CA ILE A 544 -13.74 -6.73 -11.32
C ILE A 544 -14.95 -7.41 -10.67
N TYR A 545 -15.08 -7.32 -9.34
CA TYR A 545 -16.23 -7.90 -8.63
C TYR A 545 -17.57 -7.40 -9.18
N LYS A 546 -17.71 -6.08 -9.35
CA LYS A 546 -18.92 -5.46 -9.92
C LYS A 546 -19.22 -5.94 -11.33
N ARG A 547 -18.20 -6.10 -12.17
CA ARG A 547 -18.38 -6.61 -13.55
C ARG A 547 -18.81 -8.07 -13.57
N MET A 548 -18.31 -8.90 -12.64
CA MET A 548 -18.63 -10.32 -12.49
C MET A 548 -20.00 -10.55 -11.91
N MET A 549 -20.33 -9.85 -10.82
CA MET A 549 -21.53 -10.10 -10.02
C MET A 549 -22.72 -9.22 -10.41
N GLY A 550 -22.48 -8.13 -11.15
CA GLY A 550 -23.51 -7.15 -11.52
C GLY A 550 -23.93 -6.20 -10.39
N SER A 551 -23.37 -6.34 -9.18
CA SER A 551 -23.62 -5.50 -8.01
C SER A 551 -22.32 -5.00 -7.40
N GLU A 552 -22.37 -3.89 -6.65
CA GLU A 552 -21.24 -3.40 -5.87
C GLU A 552 -20.85 -4.41 -4.78
N PHE A 553 -19.58 -4.39 -4.38
CA PHE A 553 -19.10 -5.19 -3.27
C PHE A 553 -19.65 -4.63 -1.94
N ASP A 554 -20.48 -5.42 -1.26
CA ASP A 554 -21.06 -5.08 0.04
C ASP A 554 -20.35 -5.84 1.17
N PHE A 555 -19.62 -5.12 2.00
CA PHE A 555 -18.92 -5.68 3.15
C PHE A 555 -19.89 -6.28 4.18
N GLU A 556 -21.07 -5.68 4.40
CA GLU A 556 -22.06 -6.19 5.37
C GLU A 556 -22.72 -7.47 4.89
N GLU A 557 -22.93 -7.63 3.58
CA GLU A 557 -23.44 -8.89 3.02
C GLU A 557 -22.45 -10.04 3.26
N MET A 558 -21.16 -9.80 3.10
CA MET A 558 -20.13 -10.78 3.36
C MET A 558 -20.10 -11.23 4.82
N LYS A 559 -20.27 -10.30 5.75
CA LYS A 559 -20.35 -10.58 7.18
C LYS A 559 -21.58 -11.45 7.53
N ARG A 560 -22.73 -11.13 6.94
CA ARG A 560 -23.96 -11.91 7.11
C ARG A 560 -23.81 -13.35 6.61
N LYS A 561 -23.30 -13.53 5.37
CA LYS A 561 -23.07 -14.87 4.80
C LYS A 561 -22.13 -15.72 5.64
N LYS A 562 -21.14 -15.11 6.25
CA LYS A 562 -20.24 -15.80 7.16
C LYS A 562 -20.95 -16.30 8.41
N ASN A 563 -21.79 -15.49 9.03
CA ASN A 563 -22.60 -15.89 10.20
C ASN A 563 -23.55 -17.04 9.83
N ASP A 564 -24.14 -17.03 8.63
CA ASP A 564 -25.02 -18.10 8.14
C ASP A 564 -24.30 -19.45 8.00
N ILE A 565 -22.99 -19.44 7.65
CA ILE A 565 -22.22 -20.69 7.46
C ILE A 565 -21.69 -21.27 8.78
N TYR A 566 -21.27 -20.41 9.71
CA TYR A 566 -20.69 -20.85 10.99
C TYR A 566 -21.69 -20.92 12.15
N GLY A 567 -22.94 -20.52 11.91
CA GLY A 567 -23.90 -20.24 12.98
C GLY A 567 -23.58 -18.90 13.66
N GLU A 568 -24.59 -18.25 14.23
CA GLU A 568 -24.35 -17.18 15.18
C GLU A 568 -23.61 -17.82 16.36
N ASP A 569 -22.37 -17.40 16.63
CA ASP A 569 -21.76 -17.68 17.93
C ASP A 569 -22.69 -17.06 18.96
N GLU A 570 -23.47 -17.90 19.66
CA GLU A 570 -24.29 -17.50 20.79
C GLU A 570 -23.35 -16.76 21.74
N GLN A 571 -23.55 -15.46 21.84
CA GLN A 571 -22.86 -14.61 22.82
C GLN A 571 -23.31 -15.12 24.21
N GLN A 572 -22.48 -15.93 24.84
CA GLN A 572 -22.51 -16.17 26.29
C GLN A 572 -21.71 -15.08 27.00
#